data_7567950b02aa9a1cb76758ad42e9a704
#
_entry.id   7567950b02aa9a1cb76758ad42e9a704
#
_cell.length_a   1.000
_cell.length_b   1.000
_cell.length_c   1.000
_cell.angle_alpha   90.00
_cell.angle_beta   90.00
_cell.angle_gamma   90.00
#
_symmetry.space_group_name_H-M   'P 1'
#
loop_
_entity.id
_entity.type
_entity.pdbx_description
1 polymer ?
#
loop_
_entity_poly.entity_id
_entity_poly.type
_entity_poly.pdbx_seq_one_letter_code
_entity_poly.pdbx_strand_id
1 'polypeptide(L)'
;MKCNIGVIKGDGIGPEIVDEAIKVLDAVAKKYNHEFNYTRILMGGESIDATGEPLTQEAIDTALAQDAVLMGSIGGNTSTSPWYKLEPHLRPEAGLLKLRKSLNLFANLRPAYLYKELVGACPLKEEISKKGFDMMIMRELTGGLYFGDRKTVTENGVTTAYDSLTYSDVEIRRIAKRGFDIAMKRRKKVTSVDKANVLDSSRLWRKIVEEVAKDYPEVEYEHMLVDNCAMQLVRDPAQFDVILTENMFGDILSDEASMVTGSIGMLSSASLNDTKFGLYEPSHGSAPDIAGQDIANPIATILSAAMMLRYSFDLDKEADAIENAVKKILQDNYRTVDIMSEGCTKVGCSKMGDLLAQSI
;
A
#
# COMPACT_ATOMS: atom_id res chain seq x y z
N MET A 1 -0.12 -11.02 -24.11
CA MET A 1 -0.50 -11.84 -22.96
C MET A 1 -1.96 -11.56 -22.63
N LYS A 2 -2.69 -12.55 -22.12
CA LYS A 2 -4.07 -12.37 -21.62
C LYS A 2 -4.05 -12.47 -20.10
N CYS A 3 -4.60 -11.47 -19.41
CA CYS A 3 -4.62 -11.37 -17.94
C CYS A 3 -6.05 -11.06 -17.46
N ASN A 4 -6.50 -11.75 -16.42
CA ASN A 4 -7.79 -11.53 -15.80
C ASN A 4 -7.58 -10.77 -14.49
N ILE A 5 -8.14 -9.58 -14.40
CA ILE A 5 -7.92 -8.64 -13.30
C ILE A 5 -9.25 -8.42 -12.58
N GLY A 6 -9.30 -8.78 -11.30
CA GLY A 6 -10.38 -8.38 -10.42
C GLY A 6 -10.30 -6.88 -10.13
N VAL A 7 -11.41 -6.19 -10.19
CA VAL A 7 -11.47 -4.74 -9.94
C VAL A 7 -12.44 -4.43 -8.81
N ILE A 8 -11.90 -3.91 -7.71
CA ILE A 8 -12.65 -3.38 -6.58
C ILE A 8 -12.55 -1.86 -6.65
N LYS A 9 -13.63 -1.17 -7.05
CA LYS A 9 -13.61 0.30 -7.10
C LYS A 9 -13.56 0.92 -5.70
N GLY A 10 -14.25 0.30 -4.74
CA GLY A 10 -14.28 0.76 -3.35
C GLY A 10 -15.13 2.00 -3.12
N ASP A 11 -14.77 2.78 -2.11
CA ASP A 11 -15.54 3.88 -1.56
C ASP A 11 -14.87 5.25 -1.83
N GLY A 12 -15.61 6.33 -1.65
CA GLY A 12 -15.10 7.69 -1.73
C GLY A 12 -14.45 8.01 -3.09
N ILE A 13 -13.16 8.36 -3.09
CA ILE A 13 -12.39 8.62 -4.33
C ILE A 13 -12.01 7.34 -5.09
N GLY A 14 -12.22 6.16 -4.50
CA GLY A 14 -11.85 4.87 -5.08
C GLY A 14 -12.29 4.68 -6.53
N PRO A 15 -13.58 4.90 -6.88
CA PRO A 15 -14.06 4.76 -8.25
C PRO A 15 -13.30 5.62 -9.27
N GLU A 16 -13.08 6.90 -8.97
CA GLU A 16 -12.42 7.83 -9.89
C GLU A 16 -10.93 7.48 -10.11
N ILE A 17 -10.18 7.14 -9.07
CA ILE A 17 -8.76 6.79 -9.21
C ILE A 17 -8.54 5.44 -9.89
N VAL A 18 -9.46 4.46 -9.70
CA VAL A 18 -9.40 3.16 -10.38
C VAL A 18 -9.74 3.30 -11.86
N ASP A 19 -10.70 4.12 -12.23
CA ASP A 19 -11.03 4.37 -13.64
C ASP A 19 -9.84 4.98 -14.39
N GLU A 20 -9.06 5.85 -13.74
CA GLU A 20 -7.84 6.39 -14.34
C GLU A 20 -6.72 5.35 -14.44
N ALA A 21 -6.58 4.45 -13.46
CA ALA A 21 -5.62 3.35 -13.55
C ALA A 21 -5.99 2.36 -14.67
N ILE A 22 -7.26 2.04 -14.86
CA ILE A 22 -7.74 1.19 -15.97
C ILE A 22 -7.44 1.86 -17.32
N LYS A 23 -7.68 3.16 -17.46
CA LYS A 23 -7.36 3.93 -18.66
C LYS A 23 -5.87 3.80 -19.04
N VAL A 24 -4.97 3.89 -18.06
CA VAL A 24 -3.52 3.72 -18.27
C VAL A 24 -3.18 2.27 -18.64
N LEU A 25 -3.78 1.28 -17.97
CA LEU A 25 -3.62 -0.14 -18.30
C LEU A 25 -4.09 -0.46 -19.73
N ASP A 26 -5.20 0.14 -20.19
CA ASP A 26 -5.70 -0.03 -21.55
C ASP A 26 -4.74 0.57 -22.59
N ALA A 27 -4.11 1.70 -22.28
CA ALA A 27 -3.05 2.28 -23.12
C ALA A 27 -1.83 1.34 -23.23
N VAL A 28 -1.41 0.75 -22.10
CA VAL A 28 -0.35 -0.28 -22.06
C VAL A 28 -0.75 -1.49 -22.88
N ALA A 29 -1.96 -2.03 -22.68
CA ALA A 29 -2.47 -3.19 -23.41
C ALA A 29 -2.42 -2.95 -24.92
N LYS A 30 -2.87 -1.79 -25.37
CA LYS A 30 -2.85 -1.39 -26.78
C LYS A 30 -1.42 -1.29 -27.33
N LYS A 31 -0.50 -0.64 -26.60
CA LYS A 31 0.89 -0.45 -27.04
C LYS A 31 1.67 -1.74 -27.14
N TYR A 32 1.51 -2.64 -26.18
CA TYR A 32 2.29 -3.88 -26.05
C TYR A 32 1.55 -5.13 -26.51
N ASN A 33 0.34 -4.96 -27.11
CA ASN A 33 -0.49 -6.04 -27.64
C ASN A 33 -0.85 -7.10 -26.58
N HIS A 34 -1.37 -6.62 -25.44
CA HIS A 34 -1.94 -7.44 -24.37
C HIS A 34 -3.47 -7.39 -24.39
N GLU A 35 -4.11 -8.35 -23.70
CA GLU A 35 -5.55 -8.39 -23.46
C GLU A 35 -5.77 -8.43 -21.96
N PHE A 36 -6.29 -7.34 -21.38
CA PHE A 36 -6.68 -7.25 -19.98
C PHE A 36 -8.20 -7.36 -19.85
N ASN A 37 -8.66 -8.36 -19.10
CA ASN A 37 -10.07 -8.59 -18.81
C ASN A 37 -10.36 -8.17 -17.38
N TYR A 38 -11.31 -7.27 -17.22
CA TYR A 38 -11.67 -6.72 -15.92
C TYR A 38 -12.97 -7.35 -15.38
N THR A 39 -12.91 -7.89 -14.18
CA THR A 39 -14.08 -8.44 -13.46
C THR A 39 -14.38 -7.60 -12.24
N ARG A 40 -15.56 -6.95 -12.21
CA ARG A 40 -15.98 -6.14 -11.05
C ARG A 40 -16.23 -7.01 -9.82
N ILE A 41 -15.73 -6.56 -8.68
CA ILE A 41 -15.92 -7.18 -7.37
C ILE A 41 -16.45 -6.12 -6.41
N LEU A 42 -17.54 -6.40 -5.71
CA LEU A 42 -18.11 -5.50 -4.71
C LEU A 42 -17.41 -5.68 -3.38
N MET A 43 -16.99 -4.57 -2.75
CA MET A 43 -16.43 -4.55 -1.39
C MET A 43 -16.60 -3.16 -0.75
N GLY A 44 -16.56 -3.15 0.58
CA GLY A 44 -16.66 -1.90 1.34
C GLY A 44 -18.10 -1.42 1.48
N GLY A 45 -18.29 -0.11 1.49
CA GLY A 45 -19.60 0.51 1.63
C GLY A 45 -20.55 0.17 0.49
N GLU A 46 -20.05 0.10 -0.75
CA GLU A 46 -20.86 -0.32 -1.91
C GLU A 46 -21.43 -1.74 -1.71
N SER A 47 -20.65 -2.66 -1.16
CA SER A 47 -21.12 -4.02 -0.85
C SER A 47 -22.12 -4.02 0.27
N ILE A 48 -21.90 -3.25 1.34
CA ILE A 48 -22.84 -3.11 2.46
C ILE A 48 -24.20 -2.60 1.96
N ASP A 49 -24.21 -1.58 1.13
CA ASP A 49 -25.44 -0.99 0.58
C ASP A 49 -26.20 -1.97 -0.32
N ALA A 50 -25.50 -2.83 -1.04
CA ALA A 50 -26.08 -3.82 -1.96
C ALA A 50 -26.52 -5.13 -1.28
N THR A 51 -25.78 -5.60 -0.27
CA THR A 51 -25.91 -6.96 0.27
C THR A 51 -26.07 -7.02 1.80
N GLY A 52 -25.78 -5.95 2.51
CA GLY A 52 -25.71 -5.91 3.97
C GLY A 52 -24.36 -6.37 4.56
N GLU A 53 -23.41 -6.82 3.72
CA GLU A 53 -22.10 -7.29 4.14
C GLU A 53 -20.97 -6.50 3.47
N PRO A 54 -19.86 -6.18 4.18
CA PRO A 54 -18.74 -5.45 3.60
C PRO A 54 -17.96 -6.28 2.56
N LEU A 55 -18.07 -7.61 2.60
CA LEU A 55 -17.47 -8.55 1.66
C LEU A 55 -18.20 -9.89 1.72
N THR A 56 -18.84 -10.29 0.64
CA THR A 56 -19.53 -11.57 0.51
C THR A 56 -18.56 -12.71 0.19
N GLN A 57 -18.98 -13.96 0.38
CA GLN A 57 -18.19 -15.12 -0.05
C GLN A 57 -18.05 -15.18 -1.56
N GLU A 58 -19.08 -14.82 -2.32
CA GLU A 58 -19.04 -14.75 -3.79
C GLU A 58 -17.97 -13.76 -4.29
N ALA A 59 -17.83 -12.61 -3.62
CA ALA A 59 -16.79 -11.64 -3.94
C ALA A 59 -15.37 -12.20 -3.70
N ILE A 60 -15.18 -12.98 -2.61
CA ILE A 60 -13.91 -13.67 -2.34
C ILE A 60 -13.61 -14.71 -3.43
N ASP A 61 -14.60 -15.55 -3.76
CA ASP A 61 -14.45 -16.60 -4.77
C ASP A 61 -14.14 -15.99 -6.14
N THR A 62 -14.79 -14.87 -6.47
CA THR A 62 -14.53 -14.11 -7.69
C THR A 62 -13.11 -13.56 -7.71
N ALA A 63 -12.61 -13.02 -6.58
CA ALA A 63 -11.24 -12.53 -6.48
C ALA A 63 -10.21 -13.65 -6.66
N LEU A 64 -10.44 -14.82 -6.03
CA LEU A 64 -9.58 -16.00 -6.15
C LEU A 64 -9.53 -16.57 -7.58
N ALA A 65 -10.55 -16.33 -8.38
CA ALA A 65 -10.61 -16.78 -9.78
C ALA A 65 -9.84 -15.87 -10.75
N GLN A 66 -9.32 -14.73 -10.29
CA GLN A 66 -8.53 -13.80 -11.10
C GLN A 66 -7.03 -14.09 -10.99
N ASP A 67 -6.25 -13.49 -11.88
CA ASP A 67 -4.78 -13.56 -11.84
C ASP A 67 -4.19 -12.53 -10.83
N ALA A 68 -4.88 -11.41 -10.64
CA ALA A 68 -4.56 -10.35 -9.68
C ALA A 68 -5.79 -9.50 -9.40
N VAL A 69 -5.74 -8.67 -8.35
CA VAL A 69 -6.81 -7.73 -8.00
C VAL A 69 -6.25 -6.30 -7.93
N LEU A 70 -6.86 -5.38 -8.67
CA LEU A 70 -6.66 -3.93 -8.54
C LEU A 70 -7.79 -3.34 -7.69
N MET A 71 -7.44 -2.57 -6.68
CA MET A 71 -8.40 -1.98 -5.75
C MET A 71 -8.18 -0.48 -5.61
N GLY A 72 -9.28 0.26 -5.43
CA GLY A 72 -9.27 1.65 -4.97
C GLY A 72 -9.13 1.73 -3.45
N SER A 73 -9.91 2.57 -2.83
CA SER A 73 -9.87 2.80 -1.38
C SER A 73 -11.16 2.35 -0.71
N ILE A 74 -11.05 1.93 0.56
CA ILE A 74 -12.17 1.42 1.34
C ILE A 74 -12.39 2.30 2.57
N GLY A 75 -13.66 2.46 2.95
CA GLY A 75 -14.07 3.18 4.15
C GLY A 75 -14.85 4.46 3.86
N GLY A 76 -15.28 5.12 4.91
CA GLY A 76 -16.05 6.36 4.84
C GLY A 76 -15.68 7.32 5.95
N ASN A 77 -16.38 8.43 6.04
CA ASN A 77 -16.24 9.35 7.16
C ASN A 77 -16.82 8.72 8.43
N THR A 78 -16.00 8.51 9.44
CA THR A 78 -16.37 7.83 10.70
C THR A 78 -17.49 8.52 11.47
N SER A 79 -17.66 9.82 11.27
CA SER A 79 -18.67 10.62 11.98
C SER A 79 -20.00 10.72 11.23
N THR A 80 -19.98 10.68 9.90
CA THR A 80 -21.17 10.97 9.06
C THR A 80 -21.67 9.77 8.27
N SER A 81 -20.80 8.81 7.91
CA SER A 81 -21.21 7.64 7.14
C SER A 81 -22.09 6.68 7.95
N PRO A 82 -23.20 6.17 7.37
CA PRO A 82 -24.12 5.24 8.05
C PRO A 82 -23.45 3.92 8.42
N TRP A 83 -22.41 3.51 7.70
CA TRP A 83 -21.72 2.23 7.92
C TRP A 83 -21.05 2.13 9.29
N TYR A 84 -20.65 3.26 9.90
CA TYR A 84 -20.01 3.26 11.23
C TYR A 84 -21.00 3.16 12.40
N LYS A 85 -22.31 3.16 12.10
CA LYS A 85 -23.36 2.79 13.08
C LYS A 85 -23.57 1.28 13.18
N LEU A 86 -23.02 0.52 12.22
CA LEU A 86 -23.07 -0.94 12.22
C LEU A 86 -22.07 -1.52 13.23
N GLU A 87 -22.30 -2.78 13.57
CA GLU A 87 -21.37 -3.56 14.38
C GLU A 87 -19.98 -3.58 13.72
N PRO A 88 -18.87 -3.60 14.47
CA PRO A 88 -17.52 -3.50 13.93
C PRO A 88 -17.20 -4.49 12.80
N HIS A 89 -17.73 -5.71 12.87
CA HIS A 89 -17.51 -6.76 11.86
C HIS A 89 -18.26 -6.52 10.53
N LEU A 90 -19.20 -5.58 10.51
CA LEU A 90 -19.97 -5.19 9.32
C LEU A 90 -19.51 -3.87 8.71
N ARG A 91 -18.43 -3.26 9.25
CA ARG A 91 -17.86 -2.01 8.70
C ARG A 91 -16.98 -2.29 7.50
N PRO A 92 -16.76 -1.32 6.61
CA PRO A 92 -15.96 -1.48 5.39
C PRO A 92 -14.57 -2.08 5.65
N GLU A 93 -13.87 -1.64 6.70
CA GLU A 93 -12.52 -2.11 7.06
C GLU A 93 -12.48 -3.60 7.42
N ALA A 94 -13.56 -4.12 8.00
CA ALA A 94 -13.66 -5.56 8.28
C ALA A 94 -13.67 -6.40 6.99
N GLY A 95 -14.27 -5.87 5.91
CA GLY A 95 -14.22 -6.49 4.59
C GLY A 95 -12.79 -6.55 4.05
N LEU A 96 -12.02 -5.46 4.20
CA LEU A 96 -10.63 -5.41 3.76
C LEU A 96 -9.75 -6.42 4.51
N LEU A 97 -9.87 -6.48 5.83
CA LEU A 97 -9.12 -7.46 6.65
C LEU A 97 -9.52 -8.91 6.28
N LYS A 98 -10.83 -9.16 6.08
CA LYS A 98 -11.34 -10.47 5.64
C LYS A 98 -10.77 -10.85 4.26
N LEU A 99 -10.72 -9.92 3.29
CA LEU A 99 -10.16 -10.15 1.96
C LEU A 99 -8.68 -10.52 2.05
N ARG A 100 -7.86 -9.71 2.71
CA ARG A 100 -6.42 -9.94 2.88
C ARG A 100 -6.12 -11.32 3.48
N LYS A 101 -6.88 -11.70 4.50
CA LYS A 101 -6.76 -13.02 5.15
C LYS A 101 -7.18 -14.15 4.21
N SER A 102 -8.32 -14.03 3.51
CA SER A 102 -8.83 -15.05 2.60
C SER A 102 -7.92 -15.31 1.41
N LEU A 103 -7.22 -14.27 0.93
CA LEU A 103 -6.25 -14.36 -0.16
C LEU A 103 -4.82 -14.66 0.33
N ASN A 104 -4.61 -14.84 1.64
CA ASN A 104 -3.31 -15.07 2.28
C ASN A 104 -2.24 -14.02 1.89
N LEU A 105 -2.61 -12.74 1.85
CA LEU A 105 -1.75 -11.63 1.44
C LEU A 105 -0.91 -11.14 2.61
N PHE A 106 0.18 -11.81 2.93
CA PHE A 106 0.99 -11.52 4.12
C PHE A 106 2.10 -10.49 3.90
N ALA A 107 2.55 -10.28 2.67
CA ALA A 107 3.67 -9.39 2.36
C ALA A 107 3.16 -8.11 1.68
N ASN A 108 3.14 -7.00 2.40
CA ASN A 108 2.74 -5.71 1.84
C ASN A 108 3.98 -4.86 1.55
N LEU A 109 4.12 -4.49 0.29
CA LEU A 109 5.21 -3.69 -0.27
C LEU A 109 4.71 -2.25 -0.46
N ARG A 110 5.35 -1.29 0.20
CA ARG A 110 5.05 0.14 0.11
C ARG A 110 6.32 0.92 -0.26
N PRO A 111 6.57 1.17 -1.55
CA PRO A 111 7.72 1.97 -1.98
C PRO A 111 7.51 3.44 -1.64
N ALA A 112 8.49 4.09 -1.02
CA ALA A 112 8.52 5.52 -0.80
C ALA A 112 9.71 6.12 -1.56
N TYR A 113 9.41 6.79 -2.66
CA TYR A 113 10.38 7.39 -3.56
C TYR A 113 10.16 8.89 -3.70
N LEU A 114 11.17 9.68 -3.41
CA LEU A 114 11.11 11.13 -3.63
C LEU A 114 11.53 11.47 -5.06
N TYR A 115 10.57 11.87 -5.88
CA TYR A 115 10.82 12.39 -7.21
C TYR A 115 11.56 13.73 -7.14
N LYS A 116 12.55 13.94 -8.00
CA LYS A 116 13.32 15.21 -8.05
C LYS A 116 12.41 16.42 -8.27
N GLU A 117 11.37 16.22 -9.05
CA GLU A 117 10.35 17.21 -9.39
C GLU A 117 9.41 17.55 -8.21
N LEU A 118 9.40 16.72 -7.16
CA LEU A 118 8.57 16.90 -5.96
C LEU A 118 9.36 17.33 -4.72
N VAL A 119 10.66 17.62 -4.86
CA VAL A 119 11.49 18.11 -3.73
C VAL A 119 10.87 19.35 -3.08
N GLY A 120 10.23 20.23 -3.87
CA GLY A 120 9.54 21.41 -3.36
C GLY A 120 8.26 21.12 -2.56
N ALA A 121 7.63 19.95 -2.75
CA ALA A 121 6.47 19.50 -1.98
C ALA A 121 6.87 18.70 -0.72
N CYS A 122 8.13 18.25 -0.63
CA CYS A 122 8.67 17.53 0.50
C CYS A 122 8.73 18.45 1.75
N PRO A 123 8.16 18.04 2.89
CA PRO A 123 8.13 18.87 4.11
C PRO A 123 9.48 18.92 4.84
N LEU A 124 10.44 18.08 4.44
CA LEU A 124 11.76 18.02 5.06
C LEU A 124 12.61 19.23 4.65
N LYS A 125 13.60 19.55 5.49
CA LYS A 125 14.59 20.56 5.14
C LYS A 125 15.26 20.26 3.79
N GLU A 126 15.55 21.31 3.05
CA GLU A 126 16.13 21.23 1.70
C GLU A 126 17.44 20.42 1.67
N GLU A 127 18.28 20.53 2.69
CA GLU A 127 19.53 19.76 2.84
C GLU A 127 19.31 18.24 2.96
N ILE A 128 18.11 17.81 3.38
CA ILE A 128 17.70 16.40 3.47
C ILE A 128 17.04 15.97 2.16
N SER A 129 16.03 16.72 1.69
CA SER A 129 15.25 16.36 0.51
C SER A 129 16.07 16.39 -0.78
N LYS A 130 17.05 17.28 -0.91
CA LYS A 130 17.96 17.32 -2.09
C LYS A 130 18.81 16.07 -2.29
N LYS A 131 19.06 15.28 -1.22
CA LYS A 131 19.76 14.00 -1.36
C LYS A 131 18.94 12.98 -2.13
N GLY A 132 17.60 13.14 -2.14
CA GLY A 132 16.66 12.13 -2.60
C GLY A 132 16.65 10.91 -1.67
N PHE A 133 15.64 10.10 -1.79
CA PHE A 133 15.57 8.78 -1.13
C PHE A 133 14.66 7.86 -1.92
N ASP A 134 14.95 6.58 -1.79
CA ASP A 134 14.21 5.47 -2.39
C ASP A 134 14.23 4.32 -1.40
N MET A 135 13.13 4.08 -0.70
CA MET A 135 13.02 3.02 0.28
C MET A 135 11.79 2.15 0.01
N MET A 136 11.85 0.91 0.46
CA MET A 136 10.75 -0.04 0.43
C MET A 136 10.37 -0.40 1.86
N ILE A 137 9.14 -0.15 2.26
CA ILE A 137 8.61 -0.64 3.52
C ILE A 137 7.94 -1.99 3.26
N MET A 138 8.50 -3.02 3.86
CA MET A 138 8.01 -4.39 3.84
C MET A 138 7.25 -4.65 5.14
N ARG A 139 5.91 -4.57 5.06
CA ARG A 139 4.98 -4.74 6.18
C ARG A 139 4.43 -6.17 6.18
N GLU A 140 4.54 -6.88 7.29
CA GLU A 140 3.71 -8.08 7.51
C GLU A 140 2.24 -7.66 7.61
N LEU A 141 1.30 -8.36 6.95
CA LEU A 141 -0.04 -7.82 6.73
C LEU A 141 -1.16 -8.67 7.34
N THR A 142 -0.91 -9.90 7.78
CA THR A 142 -1.95 -10.86 8.18
C THR A 142 -1.83 -11.35 9.63
N GLY A 143 -0.89 -10.81 10.39
CA GLY A 143 -0.66 -11.09 11.80
C GLY A 143 -0.73 -9.85 12.68
N GLY A 144 -0.22 -9.98 13.89
CA GLY A 144 -0.05 -8.89 14.84
C GLY A 144 -1.35 -8.42 15.49
N LEU A 145 -1.33 -7.16 15.91
CA LEU A 145 -2.41 -6.55 16.68
C LEU A 145 -3.76 -6.53 15.92
N TYR A 146 -3.73 -6.35 14.60
CA TYR A 146 -4.95 -6.22 13.79
C TYR A 146 -5.71 -7.55 13.61
N PHE A 147 -5.05 -8.67 13.83
CA PHE A 147 -5.61 -10.01 13.70
C PHE A 147 -5.65 -10.81 15.02
N GLY A 148 -5.13 -10.23 16.10
CA GLY A 148 -5.16 -10.84 17.43
C GLY A 148 -6.54 -10.85 18.08
N ASP A 149 -6.65 -11.61 19.15
CA ASP A 149 -7.86 -11.66 19.96
C ASP A 149 -8.11 -10.30 20.62
N ARG A 150 -9.37 -9.89 20.63
CA ARG A 150 -9.81 -8.64 21.25
C ARG A 150 -11.09 -8.85 22.04
N LYS A 151 -11.19 -8.16 23.16
CA LYS A 151 -12.39 -8.18 23.99
C LYS A 151 -12.54 -6.89 24.79
N THR A 152 -13.79 -6.55 25.09
CA THR A 152 -14.12 -5.50 26.08
C THR A 152 -14.97 -6.14 27.15
N VAL A 153 -14.59 -6.00 28.41
CA VAL A 153 -15.30 -6.54 29.58
C VAL A 153 -15.58 -5.43 30.60
N THR A 154 -16.74 -5.53 31.28
CA THR A 154 -17.09 -4.63 32.37
C THR A 154 -17.22 -5.45 33.65
N GLU A 155 -16.34 -5.20 34.61
CA GLU A 155 -16.34 -5.85 35.93
C GLU A 155 -16.31 -4.79 37.03
N ASN A 156 -17.18 -4.93 38.03
CA ASN A 156 -17.27 -3.99 39.15
C ASN A 156 -17.43 -2.51 38.72
N GLY A 157 -18.12 -2.25 37.61
CA GLY A 157 -18.32 -0.89 37.05
C GLY A 157 -17.14 -0.32 36.28
N VAL A 158 -16.05 -1.08 36.13
CA VAL A 158 -14.88 -0.69 35.33
C VAL A 158 -14.91 -1.42 33.98
N THR A 159 -14.87 -0.67 32.89
CA THR A 159 -14.80 -1.23 31.54
C THR A 159 -13.34 -1.26 31.06
N THR A 160 -12.87 -2.44 30.66
CA THR A 160 -11.51 -2.67 30.17
C THR A 160 -11.54 -3.30 28.78
N ALA A 161 -10.79 -2.74 27.84
CA ALA A 161 -10.59 -3.28 26.50
C ALA A 161 -9.20 -3.92 26.38
N TYR A 162 -9.14 -5.04 25.66
CA TYR A 162 -7.92 -5.81 25.42
C TYR A 162 -7.77 -6.07 23.93
N ASP A 163 -6.56 -5.84 23.41
CA ASP A 163 -6.10 -6.27 22.08
C ASP A 163 -4.80 -7.06 22.23
N SER A 164 -4.73 -8.25 21.62
CA SER A 164 -3.58 -9.14 21.71
C SER A 164 -2.69 -8.99 20.48
N LEU A 165 -1.41 -8.68 20.68
CA LEU A 165 -0.41 -8.68 19.64
C LEU A 165 0.30 -10.05 19.62
N THR A 166 0.11 -10.82 18.55
CA THR A 166 0.65 -12.17 18.43
C THR A 166 1.38 -12.36 17.10
N TYR A 167 2.54 -13.02 17.14
CA TYR A 167 3.28 -13.48 15.98
C TYR A 167 3.87 -14.86 16.25
N SER A 168 3.75 -15.75 15.26
CA SER A 168 4.45 -17.03 15.23
C SER A 168 5.79 -16.88 14.48
N ASP A 169 6.71 -17.83 14.72
CA ASP A 169 7.97 -17.93 13.99
C ASP A 169 7.76 -18.15 12.49
N VAL A 170 6.71 -18.86 12.10
CA VAL A 170 6.35 -19.10 10.69
C VAL A 170 5.99 -17.78 9.98
N GLU A 171 5.15 -16.94 10.60
CA GLU A 171 4.76 -15.65 10.04
C GLU A 171 5.95 -14.71 9.90
N ILE A 172 6.79 -14.64 10.92
CA ILE A 172 7.99 -13.79 10.89
C ILE A 172 8.97 -14.29 9.82
N ARG A 173 9.20 -15.59 9.74
CA ARG A 173 10.13 -16.19 8.78
C ARG A 173 9.74 -15.94 7.33
N ARG A 174 8.45 -16.09 7.00
CA ARG A 174 7.96 -15.87 5.63
C ARG A 174 8.12 -14.41 5.18
N ILE A 175 7.80 -13.43 6.05
CA ILE A 175 7.94 -12.03 5.70
C ILE A 175 9.43 -11.60 5.69
N ALA A 176 10.25 -12.13 6.60
CA ALA A 176 11.68 -11.86 6.60
C ALA A 176 12.34 -12.33 5.29
N LYS A 177 12.07 -13.57 4.83
CA LYS A 177 12.56 -14.06 3.54
C LYS A 177 12.18 -13.12 2.40
N ARG A 178 10.91 -12.69 2.32
CA ARG A 178 10.48 -11.72 1.30
C ARG A 178 11.23 -10.39 1.40
N GLY A 179 11.46 -9.88 2.61
CA GLY A 179 12.21 -8.64 2.82
C GLY A 179 13.67 -8.77 2.33
N PHE A 180 14.34 -9.86 2.64
CA PHE A 180 15.69 -10.13 2.17
C PHE A 180 15.75 -10.38 0.65
N ASP A 181 14.79 -11.10 0.06
CA ASP A 181 14.68 -11.29 -1.40
C ASP A 181 14.53 -9.95 -2.15
N ILE A 182 13.73 -9.03 -1.60
CA ILE A 182 13.60 -7.67 -2.15
C ILE A 182 14.91 -6.89 -2.00
N ALA A 183 15.57 -6.96 -0.84
CA ALA A 183 16.86 -6.29 -0.61
C ALA A 183 17.95 -6.77 -1.58
N MET A 184 17.97 -8.06 -1.92
CA MET A 184 18.91 -8.63 -2.93
C MET A 184 18.76 -7.98 -4.31
N LYS A 185 17.55 -7.51 -4.66
CA LYS A 185 17.25 -6.81 -5.92
C LYS A 185 17.43 -5.29 -5.84
N ARG A 186 17.76 -4.78 -4.65
CA ARG A 186 17.93 -3.35 -4.36
C ARG A 186 19.38 -3.08 -3.89
N ARG A 187 19.55 -2.22 -2.88
CA ARG A 187 20.88 -1.83 -2.38
C ARG A 187 21.46 -2.77 -1.31
N LYS A 188 20.83 -3.94 -1.12
CA LYS A 188 21.27 -5.01 -0.21
C LYS A 188 21.38 -4.58 1.25
N LYS A 189 20.44 -3.77 1.73
CA LYS A 189 20.35 -3.37 3.14
C LYS A 189 18.94 -3.61 3.68
N VAL A 190 18.82 -4.25 4.88
CA VAL A 190 17.57 -4.44 5.61
C VAL A 190 17.68 -3.77 6.97
N THR A 191 16.77 -2.86 7.27
CA THR A 191 16.54 -2.33 8.63
C THR A 191 15.31 -3.03 9.20
N SER A 192 15.53 -3.98 10.11
CA SER A 192 14.46 -4.69 10.81
C SER A 192 13.95 -3.86 11.97
N VAL A 193 12.68 -3.45 11.91
CA VAL A 193 12.08 -2.51 12.86
C VAL A 193 11.11 -3.22 13.80
N ASP A 194 11.29 -2.98 15.10
CA ASP A 194 10.58 -3.65 16.18
C ASP A 194 10.50 -2.82 17.48
N LYS A 195 9.96 -3.41 18.54
CA LYS A 195 9.95 -2.84 19.91
C LYS A 195 10.49 -3.86 20.94
N ALA A 196 11.61 -4.51 20.63
CA ALA A 196 12.16 -5.61 21.42
C ALA A 196 12.58 -5.25 22.84
N ASN A 197 12.82 -3.98 23.12
CA ASN A 197 13.08 -3.51 24.49
C ASN A 197 11.87 -3.66 25.43
N VAL A 198 10.65 -3.85 24.88
CA VAL A 198 9.40 -3.99 25.63
C VAL A 198 8.66 -5.28 25.33
N LEU A 199 8.47 -5.63 24.03
CA LEU A 199 7.54 -6.66 23.60
C LEU A 199 8.21 -8.03 23.35
N ASP A 200 7.59 -9.11 23.83
CA ASP A 200 8.04 -10.49 23.58
C ASP A 200 7.93 -10.87 22.11
N SER A 201 6.86 -10.46 21.43
CA SER A 201 6.69 -10.66 19.99
C SER A 201 7.84 -10.04 19.18
N SER A 202 8.30 -8.85 19.56
CA SER A 202 9.44 -8.19 18.93
C SER A 202 10.78 -8.87 19.25
N ARG A 203 10.95 -9.46 20.44
CA ARG A 203 12.13 -10.28 20.75
C ARG A 203 12.18 -11.56 19.88
N LEU A 204 11.02 -12.21 19.68
CA LEU A 204 10.91 -13.33 18.74
C LEU A 204 11.19 -12.87 17.30
N TRP A 205 10.67 -11.70 16.91
CA TRP A 205 10.93 -11.10 15.59
C TRP A 205 12.42 -10.99 15.31
N ARG A 206 13.19 -10.38 16.20
CA ARG A 206 14.66 -10.26 16.05
C ARG A 206 15.32 -11.60 15.85
N LYS A 207 15.03 -12.55 16.75
CA LYS A 207 15.62 -13.89 16.71
C LYS A 207 15.40 -14.55 15.33
N ILE A 208 14.19 -14.50 14.80
CA ILE A 208 13.86 -15.14 13.51
C ILE A 208 14.49 -14.38 12.34
N VAL A 209 14.51 -13.04 12.37
CA VAL A 209 15.18 -12.25 11.33
C VAL A 209 16.67 -12.54 11.30
N GLU A 210 17.35 -12.68 12.46
CA GLU A 210 18.75 -13.08 12.57
C GLU A 210 19.01 -14.49 12.01
N GLU A 211 18.06 -15.43 12.21
CA GLU A 211 18.15 -16.76 11.63
C GLU A 211 18.05 -16.71 10.09
N VAL A 212 17.09 -15.95 9.55
CA VAL A 212 16.91 -15.80 8.10
C VAL A 212 18.08 -15.07 7.45
N ALA A 213 18.64 -14.05 8.09
CA ALA A 213 19.76 -13.27 7.57
C ALA A 213 20.99 -14.14 7.25
N LYS A 214 21.17 -15.30 7.92
CA LYS A 214 22.26 -16.22 7.64
C LYS A 214 22.21 -16.80 6.22
N ASP A 215 21.02 -16.88 5.62
CA ASP A 215 20.82 -17.38 4.25
C ASP A 215 21.13 -16.27 3.20
N TYR A 216 21.35 -15.01 3.64
CA TYR A 216 21.59 -13.85 2.79
C TYR A 216 22.88 -13.09 3.15
N PRO A 217 24.05 -13.72 3.04
CA PRO A 217 25.33 -13.15 3.50
C PRO A 217 25.75 -11.87 2.76
N GLU A 218 25.13 -11.58 1.63
CA GLU A 218 25.37 -10.36 0.85
C GLU A 218 24.54 -9.15 1.30
N VAL A 219 23.56 -9.37 2.18
CA VAL A 219 22.65 -8.32 2.66
C VAL A 219 23.13 -7.82 4.01
N GLU A 220 23.45 -6.52 4.08
CA GLU A 220 23.66 -5.86 5.37
C GLU A 220 22.33 -5.75 6.10
N TYR A 221 22.28 -6.09 7.40
CA TYR A 221 21.09 -5.90 8.20
C TYR A 221 21.40 -5.28 9.57
N GLU A 222 20.45 -4.53 10.07
CA GLU A 222 20.47 -3.94 11.40
C GLU A 222 19.08 -4.02 12.04
N HIS A 223 19.04 -3.99 13.38
CA HIS A 223 17.80 -3.83 14.12
C HIS A 223 17.64 -2.39 14.57
N MET A 224 16.43 -1.86 14.45
CA MET A 224 16.10 -0.52 14.91
C MET A 224 14.80 -0.54 15.70
N LEU A 225 14.73 0.18 16.83
CA LEU A 225 13.48 0.37 17.54
C LEU A 225 12.54 1.27 16.72
N VAL A 226 11.25 0.99 16.73
CA VAL A 226 10.26 1.69 15.90
C VAL A 226 10.21 3.20 16.16
N ASP A 227 10.34 3.62 17.42
CA ASP A 227 10.41 5.03 17.78
C ASP A 227 11.66 5.73 17.22
N ASN A 228 12.81 5.03 17.18
CA ASN A 228 13.99 5.56 16.51
C ASN A 228 13.81 5.58 14.99
N CYS A 229 13.19 4.56 14.40
CA CYS A 229 12.92 4.53 12.96
C CYS A 229 12.06 5.73 12.52
N ALA A 230 10.99 6.04 13.27
CA ALA A 230 10.15 7.21 13.00
C ALA A 230 10.98 8.51 13.04
N MET A 231 11.86 8.69 14.05
CA MET A 231 12.76 9.86 14.08
C MET A 231 13.72 9.89 12.89
N GLN A 232 14.26 8.75 12.47
CA GLN A 232 15.22 8.66 11.37
C GLN A 232 14.59 8.88 10.00
N LEU A 233 13.31 8.51 9.80
CA LEU A 233 12.56 8.81 8.57
C LEU A 233 12.50 10.32 8.31
N VAL A 234 12.38 11.14 9.35
CA VAL A 234 12.39 12.61 9.25
C VAL A 234 13.81 13.17 9.15
N ARG A 235 14.79 12.56 9.84
CA ARG A 235 16.14 13.08 9.98
C ARG A 235 17.04 12.75 8.80
N ASP A 236 17.00 11.50 8.31
CA ASP A 236 17.84 11.00 7.23
C ASP A 236 17.18 9.80 6.53
N PRO A 237 16.09 10.02 5.76
CA PRO A 237 15.38 8.94 5.07
C PRO A 237 16.25 8.19 4.05
N ALA A 238 17.32 8.83 3.52
CA ALA A 238 18.20 8.24 2.53
C ALA A 238 19.03 7.05 3.04
N GLN A 239 19.13 6.86 4.38
CA GLN A 239 19.83 5.73 4.97
C GLN A 239 19.14 4.39 4.76
N PHE A 240 17.82 4.40 4.52
CA PHE A 240 17.00 3.20 4.40
C PHE A 240 16.95 2.66 2.98
N ASP A 241 17.05 1.33 2.83
CA ASP A 241 16.77 0.61 1.59
C ASP A 241 15.49 -0.23 1.74
N VAL A 242 15.50 -1.26 2.59
CA VAL A 242 14.31 -2.03 2.94
C VAL A 242 14.08 -1.93 4.45
N ILE A 243 12.92 -1.40 4.83
CA ILE A 243 12.42 -1.42 6.21
C ILE A 243 11.52 -2.64 6.34
N LEU A 244 11.93 -3.62 7.14
CA LEU A 244 11.18 -4.84 7.41
C LEU A 244 10.52 -4.75 8.78
N THR A 245 9.18 -4.86 8.85
CA THR A 245 8.47 -4.64 10.12
C THR A 245 7.14 -5.36 10.21
N GLU A 246 6.60 -5.44 11.41
CA GLU A 246 5.29 -6.00 11.72
C GLU A 246 4.14 -5.10 11.23
N ASN A 247 2.90 -5.59 11.37
CA ASN A 247 1.70 -5.01 10.77
C ASN A 247 1.45 -3.56 11.19
N MET A 248 1.28 -3.29 12.49
CA MET A 248 0.92 -1.97 12.99
C MET A 248 2.05 -0.95 12.80
N PHE A 249 3.30 -1.34 13.07
CA PHE A 249 4.44 -0.44 12.87
C PHE A 249 4.63 -0.13 11.38
N GLY A 250 4.44 -1.12 10.52
CA GLY A 250 4.50 -0.94 9.07
C GLY A 250 3.43 -0.01 8.52
N ASP A 251 2.23 -0.04 9.12
CA ASP A 251 1.15 0.88 8.78
C ASP A 251 1.55 2.33 9.09
N ILE A 252 1.96 2.58 10.33
CA ILE A 252 2.31 3.93 10.79
C ILE A 252 3.53 4.49 10.05
N LEU A 253 4.61 3.70 9.97
CA LEU A 253 5.85 4.15 9.33
C LEU A 253 5.71 4.39 7.82
N SER A 254 4.85 3.63 7.13
CA SER A 254 4.63 3.85 5.70
C SER A 254 3.83 5.13 5.43
N ASP A 255 2.89 5.49 6.29
CA ASP A 255 2.15 6.74 6.18
C ASP A 255 3.08 7.93 6.47
N GLU A 256 3.95 7.83 7.47
CA GLU A 256 5.01 8.81 7.72
C GLU A 256 5.94 8.94 6.49
N ALA A 257 6.41 7.81 5.95
CA ALA A 257 7.27 7.81 4.76
C ALA A 257 6.57 8.43 3.54
N SER A 258 5.24 8.25 3.40
CA SER A 258 4.48 8.88 2.33
C SER A 258 4.49 10.41 2.44
N MET A 259 4.31 10.92 3.64
CA MET A 259 4.31 12.37 3.88
C MET A 259 5.67 13.00 3.61
N VAL A 260 6.78 12.30 3.90
CA VAL A 260 8.12 12.82 3.56
C VAL A 260 8.42 12.77 2.06
N THR A 261 7.66 12.02 1.25
CA THR A 261 7.73 12.12 -0.22
C THR A 261 6.94 13.29 -0.81
N GLY A 262 6.14 13.97 0.01
CA GLY A 262 5.35 15.14 -0.36
C GLY A 262 3.84 14.90 -0.43
N SER A 263 3.37 13.67 -0.66
CA SER A 263 1.93 13.34 -0.63
C SER A 263 1.68 11.85 -0.53
N ILE A 264 0.69 11.47 0.26
CA ILE A 264 0.16 10.10 0.31
C ILE A 264 -0.43 9.64 -1.03
N GLY A 265 -0.87 10.58 -1.89
CA GLY A 265 -1.33 10.33 -3.26
C GLY A 265 -0.25 9.80 -4.22
N MET A 266 1.01 9.73 -3.77
CA MET A 266 2.13 9.15 -4.51
C MET A 266 2.52 7.75 -4.03
N LEU A 267 1.95 7.25 -2.93
CA LEU A 267 2.34 5.98 -2.32
C LEU A 267 1.51 4.82 -2.86
N SER A 268 2.11 4.06 -3.77
CA SER A 268 1.57 2.78 -4.25
C SER A 268 1.76 1.65 -3.24
N SER A 269 1.03 0.56 -3.42
CA SER A 269 1.13 -0.62 -2.56
C SER A 269 0.81 -1.91 -3.32
N ALA A 270 1.52 -2.98 -2.95
CA ALA A 270 1.25 -4.35 -3.39
C ALA A 270 1.17 -5.27 -2.18
N SER A 271 0.10 -6.04 -2.07
CA SER A 271 -0.06 -7.08 -1.06
C SER A 271 0.03 -8.44 -1.73
N LEU A 272 1.05 -9.23 -1.39
CA LEU A 272 1.42 -10.46 -2.07
C LEU A 272 1.28 -11.68 -1.16
N ASN A 273 1.01 -12.83 -1.76
CA ASN A 273 1.11 -14.14 -1.10
C ASN A 273 2.36 -14.91 -1.58
N ASP A 274 2.39 -16.22 -1.35
CA ASP A 274 3.51 -17.08 -1.76
C ASP A 274 3.58 -17.36 -3.27
N THR A 275 2.53 -16.99 -4.02
CA THR A 275 2.43 -17.16 -5.47
C THR A 275 2.71 -15.83 -6.19
N LYS A 276 2.30 -15.71 -7.44
CA LYS A 276 2.28 -14.44 -8.19
C LYS A 276 1.01 -13.63 -7.96
N PHE A 277 0.02 -14.18 -7.26
CA PHE A 277 -1.22 -13.47 -6.97
C PHE A 277 -0.96 -12.32 -6.01
N GLY A 278 -1.56 -11.16 -6.30
CA GLY A 278 -1.47 -9.97 -5.47
C GLY A 278 -2.72 -9.09 -5.52
N LEU A 279 -2.87 -8.28 -4.49
CA LEU A 279 -3.82 -7.18 -4.39
C LEU A 279 -3.02 -5.87 -4.47
N TYR A 280 -3.42 -4.98 -5.36
CA TYR A 280 -2.73 -3.74 -5.67
C TYR A 280 -3.65 -2.56 -5.42
N GLU A 281 -3.27 -1.71 -4.47
CA GLU A 281 -4.09 -0.62 -3.96
C GLU A 281 -3.23 0.58 -3.60
N PRO A 282 -3.75 1.83 -3.66
CA PRO A 282 -3.03 2.96 -3.08
C PRO A 282 -2.99 2.82 -1.56
N SER A 283 -1.98 3.39 -0.91
CA SER A 283 -1.88 3.32 0.56
C SER A 283 -2.79 4.31 1.28
N HIS A 284 -3.34 5.32 0.58
CA HIS A 284 -4.25 6.30 1.14
C HIS A 284 -5.69 5.76 1.32
N GLY A 285 -6.47 6.41 2.19
CA GLY A 285 -7.88 6.12 2.42
C GLY A 285 -8.82 6.63 1.33
N SER A 286 -10.11 6.54 1.60
CA SER A 286 -11.20 6.87 0.66
C SER A 286 -11.49 8.36 0.47
N ALA A 287 -10.96 9.24 1.32
CA ALA A 287 -11.14 10.69 1.27
C ALA A 287 -12.55 11.15 0.81
N PRO A 288 -13.60 10.75 1.53
CA PRO A 288 -15.00 10.93 1.10
C PRO A 288 -15.41 12.41 0.97
N ASP A 289 -14.68 13.31 1.58
CA ASP A 289 -14.87 14.76 1.55
C ASP A 289 -14.50 15.39 0.19
N ILE A 290 -13.64 14.73 -0.60
CA ILE A 290 -13.25 15.21 -1.94
C ILE A 290 -13.77 14.32 -3.07
N ALA A 291 -14.50 13.25 -2.77
CA ALA A 291 -15.05 12.33 -3.76
C ALA A 291 -15.96 13.03 -4.77
N GLY A 292 -15.79 12.69 -6.06
CA GLY A 292 -16.58 13.25 -7.17
C GLY A 292 -16.24 14.71 -7.54
N GLN A 293 -15.17 15.29 -6.95
CA GLN A 293 -14.75 16.67 -7.27
C GLN A 293 -13.64 16.74 -8.33
N ASP A 294 -13.19 15.61 -8.86
CA ASP A 294 -12.09 15.51 -9.85
C ASP A 294 -10.78 16.16 -9.37
N ILE A 295 -10.48 16.09 -8.06
CA ILE A 295 -9.27 16.68 -7.48
C ILE A 295 -8.33 15.65 -6.85
N ALA A 296 -8.76 14.39 -6.73
CA ALA A 296 -7.94 13.31 -6.20
C ALA A 296 -6.70 13.07 -7.09
N ASN A 297 -5.61 12.63 -6.47
CA ASN A 297 -4.41 12.23 -7.19
C ASN A 297 -4.48 10.74 -7.55
N PRO A 298 -4.57 10.33 -8.83
CA PRO A 298 -4.68 8.94 -9.21
C PRO A 298 -3.32 8.21 -9.31
N ILE A 299 -2.19 8.91 -9.11
CA ILE A 299 -0.85 8.40 -9.40
C ILE A 299 -0.53 7.18 -8.50
N ALA A 300 -0.92 7.19 -7.22
CA ALA A 300 -0.68 6.04 -6.34
C ALA A 300 -1.35 4.75 -6.86
N THR A 301 -2.60 4.83 -7.34
CA THR A 301 -3.33 3.69 -7.91
C THR A 301 -2.71 3.25 -9.25
N ILE A 302 -2.31 4.20 -10.08
CA ILE A 302 -1.63 3.94 -11.37
C ILE A 302 -0.27 3.26 -11.13
N LEU A 303 0.50 3.71 -10.14
CA LEU A 303 1.75 3.05 -9.76
C LEU A 303 1.51 1.68 -9.10
N SER A 304 0.40 1.50 -8.39
CA SER A 304 -0.01 0.17 -7.89
C SER A 304 -0.33 -0.77 -9.05
N ALA A 305 -0.97 -0.27 -10.12
CA ALA A 305 -1.16 -1.05 -11.34
C ALA A 305 0.17 -1.39 -12.04
N ALA A 306 1.17 -0.51 -12.01
CA ALA A 306 2.52 -0.84 -12.49
C ALA A 306 3.16 -1.96 -11.65
N MET A 307 3.00 -1.92 -10.31
CA MET A 307 3.44 -3.04 -9.46
C MET A 307 2.72 -4.35 -9.80
N MET A 308 1.43 -4.31 -10.14
CA MET A 308 0.67 -5.48 -10.60
C MET A 308 1.29 -6.08 -11.87
N LEU A 309 1.60 -5.26 -12.86
CA LEU A 309 2.25 -5.70 -14.08
C LEU A 309 3.60 -6.38 -13.78
N ARG A 310 4.40 -5.81 -12.87
CA ARG A 310 5.71 -6.32 -12.49
C ARG A 310 5.66 -7.60 -11.67
N TYR A 311 4.85 -7.63 -10.60
CA TYR A 311 4.90 -8.73 -9.62
C TYR A 311 3.97 -9.89 -9.93
N SER A 312 2.78 -9.65 -10.52
CA SER A 312 1.84 -10.72 -10.88
C SER A 312 2.05 -11.24 -12.29
N PHE A 313 2.44 -10.37 -13.24
CA PHE A 313 2.47 -10.73 -14.65
C PHE A 313 3.86 -10.82 -15.28
N ASP A 314 4.95 -10.48 -14.55
CA ASP A 314 6.33 -10.37 -15.04
C ASP A 314 6.46 -9.45 -16.28
N LEU A 315 5.67 -8.39 -16.32
CA LEU A 315 5.63 -7.40 -17.38
C LEU A 315 6.44 -6.15 -16.98
N ASP A 316 7.77 -6.32 -16.80
CA ASP A 316 8.66 -5.27 -16.32
C ASP A 316 8.72 -4.06 -17.25
N LYS A 317 8.74 -4.29 -18.57
CA LYS A 317 8.80 -3.20 -19.57
C LYS A 317 7.55 -2.33 -19.55
N GLU A 318 6.40 -2.96 -19.35
CA GLU A 318 5.10 -2.31 -19.25
C GLU A 318 4.98 -1.51 -17.96
N ALA A 319 5.48 -2.08 -16.85
CA ALA A 319 5.58 -1.38 -15.57
C ALA A 319 6.51 -0.15 -15.68
N ASP A 320 7.69 -0.32 -16.27
CA ASP A 320 8.64 0.77 -16.51
C ASP A 320 8.03 1.88 -17.39
N ALA A 321 7.19 1.52 -18.37
CA ALA A 321 6.51 2.51 -19.20
C ALA A 321 5.58 3.41 -18.38
N ILE A 322 4.81 2.84 -17.44
CA ILE A 322 3.95 3.60 -16.52
C ILE A 322 4.79 4.49 -15.60
N GLU A 323 5.83 3.94 -14.96
CA GLU A 323 6.72 4.70 -14.07
C GLU A 323 7.42 5.85 -14.79
N ASN A 324 7.85 5.63 -16.05
CA ASN A 324 8.47 6.67 -16.88
C ASN A 324 7.44 7.72 -17.34
N ALA A 325 6.18 7.33 -17.62
CA ALA A 325 5.12 8.28 -17.91
C ALA A 325 4.85 9.20 -16.71
N VAL A 326 4.81 8.66 -15.48
CA VAL A 326 4.69 9.48 -14.27
C VAL A 326 5.85 10.48 -14.16
N LYS A 327 7.11 10.01 -14.31
CA LYS A 327 8.28 10.91 -14.29
C LYS A 327 8.16 12.02 -15.33
N LYS A 328 7.77 11.67 -16.56
CA LYS A 328 7.61 12.63 -17.66
C LYS A 328 6.55 13.69 -17.35
N ILE A 329 5.37 13.31 -16.85
CA ILE A 329 4.29 14.25 -16.52
C ILE A 329 4.73 15.20 -15.40
N LEU A 330 5.49 14.70 -14.41
CA LEU A 330 6.08 15.54 -13.36
C LEU A 330 7.13 16.51 -13.94
N GLN A 331 7.96 16.09 -14.91
CA GLN A 331 8.92 16.94 -15.61
C GLN A 331 8.23 17.99 -16.49
N ASP A 332 7.09 17.65 -17.09
CA ASP A 332 6.25 18.57 -17.87
C ASP A 332 5.47 19.56 -16.98
N ASN A 333 5.73 19.56 -15.66
CA ASN A 333 5.16 20.44 -14.64
C ASN A 333 3.63 20.31 -14.44
N TYR A 334 3.01 19.16 -14.73
CA TYR A 334 1.63 18.90 -14.35
C TYR A 334 1.55 18.37 -12.92
N ARG A 335 0.59 18.87 -12.14
CA ARG A 335 0.38 18.52 -10.73
C ARG A 335 -1.08 18.42 -10.37
N THR A 336 -1.43 17.47 -9.52
CA THR A 336 -2.67 17.51 -8.74
C THR A 336 -2.50 18.47 -7.55
N VAL A 337 -3.60 18.79 -6.86
CA VAL A 337 -3.60 19.83 -5.81
C VAL A 337 -2.69 19.50 -4.62
N ASP A 338 -2.57 18.21 -4.28
CA ASP A 338 -1.80 17.68 -3.15
C ASP A 338 -0.28 17.79 -3.32
N ILE A 339 0.20 17.78 -4.58
CA ILE A 339 1.63 17.89 -4.93
C ILE A 339 1.95 19.21 -5.67
N MET A 340 1.08 20.20 -5.52
CA MET A 340 1.21 21.47 -6.23
C MET A 340 2.44 22.25 -5.77
N SER A 341 3.13 22.88 -6.72
CA SER A 341 4.25 23.79 -6.47
C SER A 341 4.22 24.98 -7.45
N GLU A 342 4.97 26.04 -7.11
CA GLU A 342 5.05 27.25 -7.94
C GLU A 342 5.57 26.93 -9.35
N GLY A 343 4.97 27.54 -10.37
CA GLY A 343 5.33 27.32 -11.78
C GLY A 343 4.73 26.07 -12.41
N CYS A 344 3.96 25.26 -11.66
CA CYS A 344 3.31 24.06 -12.19
C CYS A 344 1.88 24.31 -12.66
N THR A 345 1.42 23.48 -13.59
CA THR A 345 0.05 23.46 -14.11
C THR A 345 -0.82 22.52 -13.30
N LYS A 346 -1.82 23.05 -12.63
CA LYS A 346 -2.79 22.26 -11.86
C LYS A 346 -3.71 21.50 -12.79
N VAL A 347 -3.91 20.21 -12.53
CA VAL A 347 -4.85 19.32 -13.23
C VAL A 347 -5.71 18.53 -12.24
N GLY A 348 -6.88 18.08 -12.68
CA GLY A 348 -7.74 17.16 -11.93
C GLY A 348 -7.35 15.70 -12.11
N CYS A 349 -8.09 14.80 -11.43
CA CYS A 349 -7.91 13.36 -11.46
C CYS A 349 -8.00 12.82 -12.89
N SER A 350 -9.09 13.10 -13.59
CA SER A 350 -9.34 12.63 -14.95
C SER A 350 -8.30 13.13 -15.95
N LYS A 351 -7.92 14.42 -15.85
CA LYS A 351 -6.88 14.97 -16.72
C LYS A 351 -5.49 14.39 -16.47
N MET A 352 -5.17 14.09 -15.20
CA MET A 352 -3.91 13.42 -14.87
C MET A 352 -3.84 12.02 -15.51
N GLY A 353 -4.91 11.23 -15.42
CA GLY A 353 -4.98 9.92 -16.07
C GLY A 353 -4.87 10.00 -17.58
N ASP A 354 -5.54 10.98 -18.23
CA ASP A 354 -5.44 11.21 -19.68
C ASP A 354 -3.99 11.49 -20.12
N LEU A 355 -3.29 12.37 -19.39
CA LEU A 355 -1.91 12.72 -19.68
C LEU A 355 -0.98 11.52 -19.53
N LEU A 356 -1.17 10.71 -18.48
CA LEU A 356 -0.41 9.49 -18.26
C LEU A 356 -0.67 8.46 -19.36
N ALA A 357 -1.93 8.20 -19.71
CA ALA A 357 -2.27 7.25 -20.78
C ALA A 357 -1.72 7.69 -22.16
N GLN A 358 -1.69 9.00 -22.44
CA GLN A 358 -1.07 9.56 -23.68
C GLN A 358 0.45 9.48 -23.68
N SER A 359 1.08 9.31 -22.51
CA SER A 359 2.55 9.25 -22.38
C SER A 359 3.09 7.82 -22.41
N ILE A 360 2.20 6.81 -22.39
CA ILE A 360 2.54 5.40 -22.59
C ILE A 360 2.93 5.17 -24.06
#